data_5bc3f1b88700ec893246ac3b1112338c
#
_entry.id   5bc3f1b88700ec893246ac3b1112338c
#
_cell.length_a   1.000
_cell.length_b   1.000
_cell.length_c   1.000
_cell.angle_alpha   90.00
_cell.angle_beta   90.00
_cell.angle_gamma   90.00
#
_symmetry.space_group_name_H-M   'P 1'
#
loop_
_entity.id
_entity.type
_entity.pdbx_description
1 polymer ?
#
loop_
_entity_poly.entity_id
_entity_poly.type
_entity_poly.pdbx_seq_one_letter_code
_entity_poly.pdbx_strand_id
1 'polypeptide(L)'
;NEDAGGNRLWRGMRALLFGEGHEETLREQIEDAIDDAEDEPIKRGDLSPTERQMLRNLLHFGDRTAGEVAVTRGDIISVPSTASFDELIAAFAEAEHSRLPVTGEDLDEVLGMIHIKDVFKAQKDPLRPRTIEGLLRTPLFVPESMGVLDLLARMRTQRVHLAIVVDEF
;
A
#
# COMPACT_ATOMS: atom_id res chain seq x y z
N ASN A 1 42.65 -22.11 14.98
CA ASN A 1 42.67 -20.67 15.44
C ASN A 1 43.45 -19.76 14.46
N GLU A 2 43.39 -19.99 13.14
CA GLU A 2 44.15 -19.17 12.16
C GLU A 2 43.32 -18.60 11.01
N ASP A 3 42.02 -18.89 10.88
CA ASP A 3 41.21 -18.41 9.73
C ASP A 3 40.43 -17.11 9.94
N ALA A 4 40.40 -16.59 11.16
CA ALA A 4 39.65 -15.33 11.44
C ALA A 4 40.45 -14.06 11.08
N GLY A 5 41.78 -14.15 10.89
CA GLY A 5 42.65 -12.99 10.59
C GLY A 5 42.68 -12.62 9.11
N GLY A 6 42.56 -13.60 8.21
CA GLY A 6 42.70 -13.43 6.76
C GLY A 6 41.57 -12.60 6.15
N ASN A 7 40.35 -12.81 6.61
CA ASN A 7 39.17 -12.17 6.03
C ASN A 7 39.01 -10.69 6.44
N ARG A 8 39.58 -10.29 7.58
CA ARG A 8 39.59 -8.88 8.04
C ARG A 8 40.67 -8.06 7.31
N LEU A 9 41.83 -8.66 7.04
CA LEU A 9 42.90 -8.04 6.26
C LEU A 9 42.54 -7.88 4.79
N TRP A 10 41.85 -8.84 4.19
CA TRP A 10 41.38 -8.77 2.80
C TRP A 10 40.32 -7.67 2.60
N ARG A 11 39.41 -7.50 3.54
CA ARG A 11 38.41 -6.40 3.51
C ARG A 11 39.08 -5.03 3.64
N GLY A 12 40.06 -4.87 4.55
CA GLY A 12 40.81 -3.62 4.71
C GLY A 12 41.68 -3.28 3.49
N MET A 13 42.25 -4.28 2.82
CA MET A 13 43.11 -4.09 1.66
C MET A 13 42.31 -3.78 0.40
N ARG A 14 41.08 -4.32 0.28
CA ARG A 14 40.15 -4.00 -0.82
C ARG A 14 39.62 -2.55 -0.73
N ALA A 15 39.37 -2.07 0.48
CA ALA A 15 38.97 -0.67 0.71
C ALA A 15 40.10 0.33 0.41
N LEU A 16 41.36 -0.09 0.57
CA LEU A 16 42.53 0.74 0.28
C LEU A 16 42.92 0.76 -1.21
N LEU A 17 42.62 -0.31 -1.95
CA LEU A 17 43.04 -0.47 -3.36
C LEU A 17 41.98 0.01 -4.37
N PHE A 18 40.72 0.05 -3.98
CA PHE A 18 39.60 0.46 -4.82
C PHE A 18 38.85 1.64 -4.21
N GLY A 19 39.58 2.64 -3.71
CA GLY A 19 39.05 3.84 -3.10
C GLY A 19 37.86 4.41 -3.85
N GLU A 20 36.69 4.09 -3.33
CA GLU A 20 35.41 4.76 -3.31
C GLU A 20 34.46 3.76 -2.66
N GLY A 21 34.39 3.87 -1.33
CA GLY A 21 33.44 3.07 -0.57
C GLY A 21 32.04 3.45 -0.99
N HIS A 22 31.40 2.66 -1.85
CA HIS A 22 29.97 2.49 -1.77
C HIS A 22 29.73 1.92 -0.38
N GLU A 23 29.33 2.74 0.56
CA GLU A 23 28.75 2.24 1.80
C GLU A 23 27.50 1.50 1.38
N GLU A 24 27.60 0.15 1.31
CA GLU A 24 26.45 -0.72 1.09
C GLU A 24 25.38 -0.29 2.10
N THR A 25 24.23 0.08 1.59
CA THR A 25 23.11 0.45 2.43
C THR A 25 22.68 -0.77 3.24
N LEU A 26 22.11 -0.56 4.43
CA LEU A 26 21.58 -1.67 5.24
C LEU A 26 20.65 -2.58 4.42
N ARG A 27 19.97 -2.01 3.45
CA ARG A 27 19.08 -2.71 2.54
C ARG A 27 19.83 -3.69 1.65
N GLU A 28 20.86 -3.24 0.94
CA GLU A 28 21.72 -4.09 0.10
C GLU A 28 22.33 -5.22 0.93
N GLN A 29 22.78 -4.93 2.15
CA GLN A 29 23.30 -5.96 3.06
C GLN A 29 22.25 -7.02 3.43
N ILE A 30 20.99 -6.64 3.57
CA ILE A 30 19.89 -7.58 3.87
C ILE A 30 19.56 -8.40 2.61
N GLU A 31 19.50 -7.78 1.44
CA GLU A 31 19.25 -8.45 0.16
C GLU A 31 20.34 -9.49 -0.12
N ASP A 32 21.60 -9.09 -0.01
CA ASP A 32 22.75 -10.00 -0.17
C ASP A 32 22.72 -11.16 0.83
N ALA A 33 22.40 -10.87 2.10
CA ALA A 33 22.29 -11.91 3.12
C ALA A 33 21.14 -12.90 2.86
N ILE A 34 20.06 -12.46 2.24
CA ILE A 34 18.93 -13.32 1.84
C ILE A 34 19.33 -14.18 0.65
N ASP A 35 20.04 -13.61 -0.32
CA ASP A 35 20.49 -14.31 -1.53
C ASP A 35 21.55 -15.37 -1.21
N ASP A 36 22.56 -15.03 -0.41
CA ASP A 36 23.58 -15.97 0.06
C ASP A 36 22.99 -17.16 0.84
N ALA A 37 21.89 -16.91 1.56
CA ALA A 37 21.21 -17.95 2.33
C ALA A 37 20.36 -18.90 1.45
N GLU A 38 20.13 -18.63 0.16
CA GLU A 38 19.38 -19.55 -0.72
C GLU A 38 20.17 -20.78 -1.07
N ASP A 39 21.49 -20.66 -1.22
CA ASP A 39 22.38 -21.74 -1.60
C ASP A 39 22.83 -22.62 -0.42
N GLU A 40 22.59 -22.20 0.82
CA GLU A 40 22.97 -22.95 2.02
C GLU A 40 21.85 -23.86 2.55
N PRO A 41 22.19 -25.03 3.11
CA PRO A 41 21.22 -25.88 3.80
C PRO A 41 20.69 -25.19 5.06
N ILE A 42 19.37 -25.20 5.22
CA ILE A 42 18.66 -24.53 6.33
C ILE A 42 19.11 -25.11 7.67
N LYS A 43 19.72 -24.29 8.50
CA LYS A 43 20.12 -24.63 9.88
C LYS A 43 19.03 -24.23 10.87
N ARG A 44 19.08 -24.78 12.07
CA ARG A 44 18.10 -24.46 13.13
C ARG A 44 18.30 -22.99 13.57
N GLY A 45 17.29 -22.18 13.32
CA GLY A 45 17.31 -20.73 13.61
C GLY A 45 17.44 -19.85 12.38
N ASP A 46 17.67 -20.42 11.19
CA ASP A 46 17.67 -19.68 9.94
C ASP A 46 16.23 -19.35 9.50
N LEU A 47 16.11 -18.32 8.68
CA LEU A 47 14.84 -17.98 8.03
C LEU A 47 14.44 -19.07 7.04
N SER A 48 13.18 -19.49 7.12
CA SER A 48 12.60 -20.39 6.12
C SER A 48 12.53 -19.71 4.74
N PRO A 49 12.43 -20.46 3.64
CA PRO A 49 12.27 -19.88 2.30
C PRO A 49 11.08 -18.90 2.21
N THR A 50 10.00 -19.19 2.91
CA THR A 50 8.81 -18.32 2.96
C THR A 50 9.11 -17.01 3.68
N GLU A 51 9.83 -17.03 4.80
CA GLU A 51 10.21 -15.83 5.54
C GLU A 51 11.17 -14.96 4.74
N ARG A 52 12.14 -15.56 4.04
CA ARG A 52 13.04 -14.84 3.13
C ARG A 52 12.27 -14.16 2.00
N GLN A 53 11.33 -14.88 1.36
CA GLN A 53 10.48 -14.30 0.33
C GLN A 53 9.63 -13.15 0.84
N MET A 54 9.10 -13.25 2.06
CA MET A 54 8.35 -12.15 2.69
C MET A 54 9.23 -10.92 2.93
N LEU A 55 10.47 -11.11 3.38
CA LEU A 55 11.41 -10.00 3.58
C LEU A 55 11.76 -9.33 2.25
N ARG A 56 12.05 -10.10 1.20
CA ARG A 56 12.28 -9.56 -0.15
C ARG A 56 11.10 -8.74 -0.64
N ASN A 57 9.89 -9.30 -0.52
CA ASN A 57 8.67 -8.60 -0.91
C ASN A 57 8.48 -7.29 -0.12
N LEU A 58 8.84 -7.28 1.17
CA LEU A 58 8.76 -6.07 2.00
C LEU A 58 9.76 -5.00 1.55
N LEU A 59 11.00 -5.40 1.22
CA LEU A 59 12.02 -4.48 0.72
C LEU A 59 11.57 -3.87 -0.61
N HIS A 60 11.14 -4.67 -1.57
CA HIS A 60 10.62 -4.18 -2.85
C HIS A 60 9.35 -3.34 -2.72
N PHE A 61 8.47 -3.71 -1.77
CA PHE A 61 7.25 -2.94 -1.52
C PHE A 61 7.56 -1.54 -0.97
N GLY A 62 8.64 -1.42 -0.18
CA GLY A 62 9.08 -0.14 0.38
C GLY A 62 9.50 0.89 -0.67
N ASP A 63 9.87 0.46 -1.87
CA ASP A 63 10.28 1.36 -2.97
C ASP A 63 9.11 1.88 -3.80
N ARG A 64 7.94 1.25 -3.65
CA ARG A 64 6.78 1.63 -4.43
C ARG A 64 6.12 2.90 -3.93
N THR A 65 5.53 3.62 -4.87
CA THR A 65 4.70 4.80 -4.59
C THR A 65 3.22 4.48 -4.61
N ALA A 66 2.40 5.39 -4.06
CA ALA A 66 0.95 5.27 -4.07
C ALA A 66 0.39 5.17 -5.50
N GLY A 67 0.95 5.94 -6.44
CA GLY A 67 0.56 5.90 -7.85
C GLY A 67 0.78 4.53 -8.50
N GLU A 68 1.91 3.88 -8.17
CA GLU A 68 2.26 2.57 -8.74
C GLU A 68 1.38 1.40 -8.24
N VAL A 69 0.72 1.55 -7.09
CA VAL A 69 -0.16 0.53 -6.52
C VAL A 69 -1.64 0.89 -6.60
N ALA A 70 -1.95 2.08 -7.08
CA ALA A 70 -3.33 2.55 -7.22
C ALA A 70 -4.08 1.80 -8.32
N VAL A 71 -5.39 1.68 -8.14
CA VAL A 71 -6.30 1.31 -9.21
C VAL A 71 -6.32 2.44 -10.23
N THR A 72 -6.18 2.12 -11.51
CA THR A 72 -6.13 3.13 -12.58
C THR A 72 -7.49 3.82 -12.75
N ARG A 73 -7.47 5.08 -13.21
CA ARG A 73 -8.70 5.88 -13.38
C ARG A 73 -9.80 5.14 -14.15
N GLY A 74 -9.43 4.39 -15.20
CA GLY A 74 -10.39 3.67 -16.04
C GLY A 74 -11.08 2.49 -15.34
N ASP A 75 -10.51 1.99 -14.26
CA ASP A 75 -11.00 0.84 -13.51
C ASP A 75 -11.68 1.24 -12.18
N ILE A 76 -11.76 2.55 -11.90
CA ILE A 76 -12.41 3.04 -10.69
C ILE A 76 -13.92 2.90 -10.84
N ILE A 77 -14.53 2.15 -9.93
CA ILE A 77 -15.98 2.07 -9.78
C ILE A 77 -16.40 3.11 -8.74
N SER A 78 -17.19 4.10 -9.17
CA SER A 78 -17.70 5.18 -8.31
C SER A 78 -19.20 5.33 -8.48
N VAL A 79 -19.81 6.13 -7.59
CA VAL A 79 -21.24 6.47 -7.61
C VAL A 79 -21.37 7.98 -7.73
N PRO A 80 -22.18 8.52 -8.64
CA PRO A 80 -22.42 9.96 -8.69
C PRO A 80 -23.20 10.44 -7.46
N SER A 81 -22.90 11.63 -6.98
CA SER A 81 -23.58 12.22 -5.80
C SER A 81 -25.09 12.40 -5.96
N THR A 82 -25.54 12.47 -7.22
CA THR A 82 -26.94 12.56 -7.61
C THR A 82 -27.70 11.24 -7.57
N ALA A 83 -26.99 10.12 -7.35
CA ALA A 83 -27.62 8.80 -7.32
C ALA A 83 -28.65 8.69 -6.19
N SER A 84 -29.74 8.02 -6.48
CA SER A 84 -30.71 7.62 -5.49
C SER A 84 -30.18 6.53 -4.56
N PHE A 85 -30.85 6.34 -3.43
CA PHE A 85 -30.47 5.28 -2.49
C PHE A 85 -30.59 3.87 -3.11
N ASP A 86 -31.53 3.65 -3.99
CA ASP A 86 -31.73 2.36 -4.66
C ASP A 86 -30.65 2.11 -5.74
N GLU A 87 -30.22 3.15 -6.44
CA GLU A 87 -29.07 3.08 -7.37
C GLU A 87 -27.76 2.81 -6.61
N LEU A 88 -27.59 3.42 -5.43
CA LEU A 88 -26.43 3.13 -4.58
C LEU A 88 -26.38 1.66 -4.14
N ILE A 89 -27.54 1.08 -3.76
CA ILE A 89 -27.62 -0.35 -3.40
C ILE A 89 -27.25 -1.22 -4.62
N ALA A 90 -27.77 -0.89 -5.79
CA ALA A 90 -27.46 -1.61 -7.03
C ALA A 90 -25.96 -1.54 -7.36
N ALA A 91 -25.36 -0.35 -7.24
CA ALA A 91 -23.92 -0.16 -7.47
C ALA A 91 -23.06 -1.01 -6.52
N PHE A 92 -23.41 -1.11 -5.23
CA PHE A 92 -22.71 -1.97 -4.30
C PHE A 92 -22.86 -3.47 -4.64
N ALA A 93 -24.05 -3.87 -5.11
CA ALA A 93 -24.30 -5.26 -5.50
C ALA A 93 -23.51 -5.67 -6.74
N GLU A 94 -23.35 -4.75 -7.71
CA GLU A 94 -22.62 -4.99 -8.94
C GLU A 94 -21.10 -4.91 -8.73
N ALA A 95 -20.62 -3.94 -7.93
CA ALA A 95 -19.21 -3.71 -7.72
C ALA A 95 -18.53 -4.77 -6.84
N GLU A 96 -19.29 -5.48 -6.00
CA GLU A 96 -18.77 -6.43 -5.00
C GLU A 96 -17.74 -5.85 -4.03
N HIS A 97 -17.69 -4.51 -3.91
CA HIS A 97 -16.78 -3.79 -3.03
C HIS A 97 -17.45 -3.36 -1.73
N SER A 98 -16.66 -3.17 -0.68
CA SER A 98 -17.17 -2.68 0.61
C SER A 98 -17.22 -1.15 0.70
N ARG A 99 -16.54 -0.45 -0.20
CA ARG A 99 -16.42 1.02 -0.24
C ARG A 99 -16.43 1.48 -1.68
N LEU A 100 -17.23 2.51 -1.93
CA LEU A 100 -17.26 3.16 -3.24
C LEU A 100 -16.98 4.66 -3.07
N PRO A 101 -16.11 5.25 -3.89
CA PRO A 101 -16.00 6.69 -4.04
C PRO A 101 -17.31 7.28 -4.51
N VAL A 102 -17.60 8.49 -4.06
CA VAL A 102 -18.72 9.28 -4.56
C VAL A 102 -18.16 10.50 -5.27
N THR A 103 -18.58 10.69 -6.51
CA THR A 103 -18.09 11.76 -7.37
C THR A 103 -19.14 12.84 -7.62
N GLY A 104 -18.70 14.03 -7.96
CA GLY A 104 -19.52 15.11 -8.46
C GLY A 104 -19.88 14.90 -9.94
N GLU A 105 -19.52 15.86 -10.79
CA GLU A 105 -19.80 15.81 -12.22
C GLU A 105 -18.93 14.77 -12.95
N ASP A 106 -17.70 14.55 -12.46
CA ASP A 106 -16.75 13.58 -13.02
C ASP A 106 -15.89 12.91 -11.94
N LEU A 107 -14.93 12.06 -12.37
CA LEU A 107 -14.02 11.35 -11.48
C LEU A 107 -12.95 12.24 -10.84
N ASP A 108 -12.76 13.47 -11.34
CA ASP A 108 -11.78 14.41 -10.76
C ASP A 108 -12.36 15.09 -9.51
N GLU A 109 -13.69 15.11 -9.39
CA GLU A 109 -14.37 15.67 -8.24
C GLU A 109 -14.83 14.56 -7.27
N VAL A 110 -13.91 14.05 -6.44
CA VAL A 110 -14.27 13.08 -5.40
C VAL A 110 -14.79 13.80 -4.16
N LEU A 111 -16.10 13.73 -3.92
CA LEU A 111 -16.80 14.37 -2.81
C LEU A 111 -16.70 13.59 -1.50
N GLY A 112 -16.51 12.27 -1.59
CA GLY A 112 -16.48 11.42 -0.42
C GLY A 112 -16.38 9.95 -0.77
N MET A 113 -16.61 9.12 0.22
CA MET A 113 -16.81 7.67 0.02
C MET A 113 -17.96 7.18 0.88
N ILE A 114 -18.60 6.11 0.44
CA ILE A 114 -19.65 5.41 1.21
C ILE A 114 -19.16 4.00 1.55
N HIS A 115 -19.44 3.58 2.77
CA HIS A 115 -19.18 2.22 3.23
C HIS A 115 -20.49 1.42 3.20
N ILE A 116 -20.48 0.21 2.66
CA ILE A 116 -21.67 -0.66 2.56
C ILE A 116 -22.40 -0.86 3.88
N LYS A 117 -21.69 -0.86 5.02
CA LYS A 117 -22.30 -0.97 6.36
C LYS A 117 -23.22 0.21 6.70
N ASP A 118 -22.93 1.40 6.18
CA ASP A 118 -23.76 2.58 6.41
C ASP A 118 -25.02 2.52 5.57
N VAL A 119 -24.93 1.98 4.36
CA VAL A 119 -26.10 1.69 3.51
C VAL A 119 -27.03 0.69 4.21
N PHE A 120 -26.49 -0.40 4.77
CA PHE A 120 -27.32 -1.37 5.53
C PHE A 120 -27.97 -0.77 6.77
N LYS A 121 -27.30 0.15 7.46
CA LYS A 121 -27.89 0.85 8.61
C LYS A 121 -29.03 1.76 8.15
N ALA A 122 -28.79 2.56 7.11
CA ALA A 122 -29.79 3.49 6.57
C ALA A 122 -31.00 2.74 5.98
N GLN A 123 -30.80 1.57 5.36
CA GLN A 123 -31.89 0.77 4.82
C GLN A 123 -32.89 0.29 5.89
N LYS A 124 -32.43 0.10 7.14
CA LYS A 124 -33.28 -0.29 8.27
C LYS A 124 -34.01 0.88 8.92
N ASP A 125 -33.62 2.11 8.60
CA ASP A 125 -34.25 3.30 9.15
C ASP A 125 -35.58 3.55 8.42
N PRO A 126 -36.72 3.66 9.15
CA PRO A 126 -37.99 4.03 8.57
C PRO A 126 -37.97 5.40 7.87
N LEU A 127 -37.07 6.27 8.30
CA LEU A 127 -36.83 7.60 7.74
C LEU A 127 -35.61 7.61 6.81
N ARG A 128 -35.34 6.49 6.12
CA ARG A 128 -34.17 6.37 5.24
C ARG A 128 -33.98 7.63 4.38
N PRO A 129 -32.74 8.11 4.25
CA PRO A 129 -32.46 9.31 3.47
C PRO A 129 -32.85 9.09 2.00
N ARG A 130 -33.41 10.10 1.39
CA ARG A 130 -33.72 10.09 -0.05
C ARG A 130 -32.48 10.29 -0.91
N THR A 131 -31.46 10.93 -0.36
CA THR A 131 -30.18 11.22 -0.99
C THR A 131 -29.05 10.48 -0.28
N ILE A 132 -27.94 10.27 -0.97
CA ILE A 132 -26.77 9.56 -0.43
C ILE A 132 -25.83 10.47 0.37
N GLU A 133 -26.04 11.79 0.34
CA GLU A 133 -25.18 12.80 0.98
C GLU A 133 -24.93 12.56 2.48
N GLY A 134 -25.97 12.16 3.20
CA GLY A 134 -25.87 11.86 4.65
C GLY A 134 -25.03 10.64 4.99
N LEU A 135 -24.58 9.85 3.99
CA LEU A 135 -23.75 8.67 4.16
C LEU A 135 -22.29 8.91 3.81
N LEU A 136 -21.95 10.09 3.31
CA LEU A 136 -20.60 10.44 2.89
C LEU A 136 -19.63 10.44 4.06
N ARG A 137 -18.49 9.82 3.85
CA ARG A 137 -17.33 9.88 4.72
C ARG A 137 -16.18 10.56 3.97
N THR A 138 -15.40 11.35 4.68
CA THR A 138 -14.20 11.97 4.12
C THR A 138 -13.16 10.91 3.78
N PRO A 139 -12.69 10.81 2.53
CA PRO A 139 -11.61 9.92 2.15
C PRO A 139 -10.25 10.50 2.53
N LEU A 140 -9.21 9.66 2.56
CA LEU A 140 -7.83 10.10 2.64
C LEU A 140 -7.34 10.44 1.23
N PHE A 141 -6.92 11.68 1.02
CA PHE A 141 -6.24 12.08 -0.21
C PHE A 141 -4.73 12.01 -0.04
N VAL A 142 -4.04 11.49 -1.03
CA VAL A 142 -2.57 11.34 -1.03
C VAL A 142 -2.01 11.62 -2.41
N PRO A 143 -0.79 12.20 -2.51
CA PRO A 143 -0.12 12.38 -3.79
C PRO A 143 0.38 11.03 -4.33
N GLU A 144 0.54 10.93 -5.65
CA GLU A 144 1.11 9.77 -6.34
C GLU A 144 2.51 9.41 -5.84
N SER A 145 3.31 10.44 -5.53
CA SER A 145 4.70 10.31 -5.07
C SER A 145 4.85 9.75 -3.66
N MET A 146 3.75 9.64 -2.90
CA MET A 146 3.81 9.13 -1.53
C MET A 146 4.29 7.67 -1.50
N GLY A 147 5.32 7.38 -0.69
CA GLY A 147 5.77 6.01 -0.47
C GLY A 147 4.66 5.11 0.11
N VAL A 148 4.57 3.87 -0.36
CA VAL A 148 3.51 2.94 0.05
C VAL A 148 3.55 2.64 1.55
N LEU A 149 4.72 2.58 2.17
CA LEU A 149 4.84 2.36 3.62
C LEU A 149 4.29 3.55 4.43
N ASP A 150 4.51 4.78 3.96
CA ASP A 150 3.95 5.98 4.58
C ASP A 150 2.42 6.04 4.40
N LEU A 151 1.95 5.68 3.21
CA LEU A 151 0.52 5.54 2.94
C LEU A 151 -0.12 4.54 3.91
N LEU A 152 0.47 3.35 4.06
CA LEU A 152 -0.02 2.31 4.96
C LEU A 152 -0.04 2.80 6.42
N ALA A 153 1.01 3.49 6.87
CA ALA A 153 1.09 4.08 8.20
C ALA A 153 -0.02 5.13 8.44
N ARG A 154 -0.29 6.00 7.46
CA ARG A 154 -1.38 6.99 7.51
C ARG A 154 -2.74 6.32 7.55
N MET A 155 -2.99 5.36 6.65
CA MET A 155 -4.25 4.62 6.60
C MET A 155 -4.53 3.91 7.92
N ARG A 156 -3.50 3.30 8.53
CA ARG A 156 -3.60 2.62 9.82
C ARG A 156 -3.89 3.60 10.97
N THR A 157 -3.19 4.73 11.01
CA THR A 157 -3.36 5.76 12.05
C THR A 157 -4.75 6.37 12.00
N GLN A 158 -5.25 6.65 10.80
CA GLN A 158 -6.56 7.24 10.58
C GLN A 158 -7.69 6.20 10.56
N ARG A 159 -7.36 4.90 10.63
CA ARG A 159 -8.32 3.78 10.54
C ARG A 159 -9.15 3.81 9.26
N VAL A 160 -8.56 4.25 8.15
CA VAL A 160 -9.17 4.25 6.83
C VAL A 160 -8.64 3.09 6.00
N HIS A 161 -9.46 2.57 5.09
CA HIS A 161 -9.12 1.43 4.25
C HIS A 161 -9.26 1.74 2.74
N LEU A 162 -9.42 3.00 2.41
CA LEU A 162 -9.44 3.51 1.04
C LEU A 162 -8.79 4.89 1.07
N ALA A 163 -7.88 5.13 0.14
CA ALA A 163 -7.27 6.42 -0.13
C ALA A 163 -7.52 6.79 -1.59
N ILE A 164 -7.67 8.07 -1.86
CA ILE A 164 -7.75 8.62 -3.21
C ILE A 164 -6.38 9.17 -3.55
N VAL A 165 -5.78 8.64 -4.59
CA VAL A 165 -4.51 9.13 -5.13
C VAL A 165 -4.83 10.28 -6.06
N VAL A 166 -4.18 11.41 -5.84
CA VAL A 166 -4.34 12.62 -6.66
C VAL A 166 -3.02 12.98 -7.30
N ASP A 167 -3.10 13.45 -8.53
CA ASP A 167 -1.96 14.01 -9.23
C ASP A 167 -1.64 15.39 -8.65
N GLU A 168 -0.33 15.70 -8.52
CA GLU A 168 0.13 16.98 -8.00
C GLU A 168 0.21 18.00 -9.16
N PHE A 169 -0.90 18.66 -9.46
CA PHE A 169 -0.92 19.84 -10.32
C PHE A 169 -1.49 21.05 -9.61
#